data_3a15f24c23aa58950c2b4074b2e34a41
#
_entry.id   3a15f24c23aa58950c2b4074b2e34a41
#
_cell.length_a   1.000
_cell.length_b   1.000
_cell.length_c   1.000
_cell.angle_alpha   90.00
_cell.angle_beta   90.00
_cell.angle_gamma   90.00
#
_symmetry.space_group_name_H-M   'P 1'
#
loop_
_entity.id
_entity.type
_entity.pdbx_description
1 polymer ?
#
loop_
_entity_poly.entity_id
_entity_poly.type
_entity_poly.pdbx_seq_one_letter_code
_entity_poly.pdbx_strand_id
1 'polypeptide(L)'
;MVSICILGGGSSGWMTAAAFAKVFPHYKIKLIENPTQKPLSVGESTLGHFNRYLACLDIKDRDWMKECNATYKLSIQFSNWTGKGDVFQYPFGDMDYTHGDFLAWYYLHYTYPQLFPNTSYCEFYNPVSYLAFTNKMVDNNIYIRNFKKRWDTSYHFDATKFGGWLRDNLCQNVEHIKARIINTLYDNDCNVKALVDDEGNQYEADWFIDCSGFKSVLLEGAMGQDFMEFPNLPNDSAVVTHVPYTDKNKEMANQTDGYAMDNGWLWTIPLWENIGKGYVYSSKFCSQDKAEQDFRKHLDWGGDVEHIKFKHGKRRLGWIKNVIGIGLSYGFLEPLESTGLFTTHENILRLVECFERRDGHITQIDIDGYNHAVSYELEAMKEFIECHYYLSPRTDTEYWRFHTNRSPMTYEQMFDKLIRSPRMYQELLHCWNISNAPKDLGGLPYIAAGLGYHPIAKTDYLYKMAREEFTLAYLNEIKTKHFRYRKSVLKYLRTQPTHYEYLKQRIYV
;
A
#
# COMPACT_ATOMS: atom_id res chain seq x y z
N MET A 1 19.44 -20.08 -23.89
CA MET A 1 19.68 -19.18 -22.72
C MET A 1 18.62 -18.09 -22.83
N VAL A 2 17.75 -17.98 -21.86
CA VAL A 2 16.62 -17.00 -21.87
C VAL A 2 17.16 -15.58 -21.78
N SER A 3 16.60 -14.69 -22.61
CA SER A 3 16.93 -13.27 -22.64
C SER A 3 15.71 -12.41 -22.29
N ILE A 4 15.92 -11.38 -21.45
CA ILE A 4 14.89 -10.46 -20.98
C ILE A 4 15.31 -9.03 -21.26
N CYS A 5 14.39 -8.25 -21.84
CA CYS A 5 14.55 -6.82 -22.04
C CYS A 5 13.53 -6.08 -21.17
N ILE A 6 14.00 -5.27 -20.22
CA ILE A 6 13.19 -4.44 -19.33
C ILE A 6 13.21 -3.02 -19.88
N LEU A 7 12.04 -2.44 -20.16
CA LEU A 7 11.91 -1.07 -20.63
C LEU A 7 11.44 -0.16 -19.52
N GLY A 8 12.33 0.70 -19.05
CA GLY A 8 12.10 1.68 -17.99
C GLY A 8 13.11 1.59 -16.85
N GLY A 9 13.83 2.69 -16.57
CA GLY A 9 14.86 2.81 -15.53
C GLY A 9 14.36 3.37 -14.19
N GLY A 10 13.03 3.40 -13.96
CA GLY A 10 12.44 3.76 -12.68
C GLY A 10 12.52 2.64 -11.63
N SER A 11 11.93 2.87 -10.46
CA SER A 11 11.90 1.90 -9.35
C SER A 11 11.38 0.51 -9.80
N SER A 12 10.26 0.46 -10.55
CA SER A 12 9.71 -0.81 -11.05
C SER A 12 10.69 -1.58 -11.94
N GLY A 13 11.44 -0.87 -12.81
CA GLY A 13 12.41 -1.50 -13.70
C GLY A 13 13.60 -2.08 -12.96
N TRP A 14 14.21 -1.31 -12.05
CA TRP A 14 15.35 -1.78 -11.27
C TRP A 14 14.95 -2.85 -10.25
N MET A 15 13.74 -2.78 -9.67
CA MET A 15 13.20 -3.86 -8.84
C MET A 15 13.01 -5.15 -9.64
N THR A 16 12.49 -5.06 -10.86
CA THR A 16 12.36 -6.21 -11.76
C THR A 16 13.72 -6.79 -12.12
N ALA A 17 14.65 -5.93 -12.53
CA ALA A 17 16.02 -6.34 -12.92
C ALA A 17 16.73 -7.05 -11.75
N ALA A 18 16.67 -6.49 -10.54
CA ALA A 18 17.31 -7.08 -9.36
C ALA A 18 16.73 -8.45 -9.01
N ALA A 19 15.40 -8.63 -9.08
CA ALA A 19 14.76 -9.90 -8.79
C ALA A 19 15.16 -10.98 -9.82
N PHE A 20 15.12 -10.66 -11.11
CA PHE A 20 15.54 -11.58 -12.15
C PHE A 20 17.04 -11.88 -12.12
N ALA A 21 17.89 -10.89 -11.90
CA ALA A 21 19.33 -11.07 -11.80
C ALA A 21 19.73 -11.97 -10.61
N LYS A 22 19.00 -11.85 -9.50
CA LYS A 22 19.23 -12.67 -8.29
C LYS A 22 18.79 -14.11 -8.47
N VAL A 23 17.58 -14.32 -9.01
CA VAL A 23 16.97 -15.67 -9.11
C VAL A 23 17.49 -16.42 -10.34
N PHE A 24 17.76 -15.71 -11.44
CA PHE A 24 18.20 -16.31 -12.72
C PHE A 24 19.55 -15.74 -13.16
N PRO A 25 20.65 -16.03 -12.45
CA PRO A 25 21.96 -15.46 -12.77
C PRO A 25 22.51 -15.89 -14.15
N HIS A 26 21.89 -16.90 -14.79
CA HIS A 26 22.24 -17.38 -16.12
C HIS A 26 21.42 -16.75 -17.25
N TYR A 27 20.41 -15.89 -16.94
CA TYR A 27 19.65 -15.18 -17.96
C TYR A 27 20.44 -13.97 -18.46
N LYS A 28 20.22 -13.61 -19.74
CA LYS A 28 20.71 -12.33 -20.28
C LYS A 28 19.67 -11.26 -20.03
N ILE A 29 19.99 -10.30 -19.17
CA ILE A 29 19.07 -9.24 -18.79
C ILE A 29 19.61 -7.92 -19.32
N LYS A 30 18.76 -7.20 -20.07
CA LYS A 30 18.97 -5.82 -20.51
C LYS A 30 17.94 -4.91 -19.84
N LEU A 31 18.35 -3.73 -19.42
CA LEU A 31 17.45 -2.68 -18.99
C LEU A 31 17.69 -1.44 -19.84
N ILE A 32 16.63 -0.97 -20.52
CA ILE A 32 16.67 0.22 -21.37
C ILE A 32 16.00 1.38 -20.61
N GLU A 33 16.76 2.42 -20.39
CA GLU A 33 16.30 3.63 -19.70
C GLU A 33 16.27 4.82 -20.66
N ASN A 34 15.14 5.53 -20.70
CA ASN A 34 15.07 6.78 -21.45
C ASN A 34 15.78 7.90 -20.66
N PRO A 35 16.90 8.45 -21.15
CA PRO A 35 17.72 9.42 -20.42
C PRO A 35 17.03 10.78 -20.20
N THR A 36 15.97 11.08 -20.94
CA THR A 36 15.24 12.36 -20.84
C THR A 36 14.05 12.30 -19.86
N GLN A 37 13.69 11.12 -19.37
CA GLN A 37 12.56 10.95 -18.47
C GLN A 37 13.02 11.04 -17.01
N LYS A 38 12.51 12.05 -16.28
CA LYS A 38 12.75 12.16 -14.85
C LYS A 38 11.86 11.15 -14.10
N PRO A 39 12.39 10.39 -13.13
CA PRO A 39 11.58 9.56 -12.25
C PRO A 39 10.73 10.44 -11.33
N LEU A 40 9.53 9.98 -10.98
CA LEU A 40 8.71 10.58 -9.93
C LEU A 40 9.34 10.21 -8.58
N SER A 41 9.67 11.20 -7.75
CA SER A 41 10.24 11.00 -6.41
C SER A 41 9.47 11.86 -5.41
N VAL A 42 8.49 11.24 -4.77
CA VAL A 42 7.63 11.92 -3.77
C VAL A 42 7.73 11.30 -2.38
N GLY A 43 8.66 10.35 -2.20
CA GLY A 43 8.68 9.44 -1.06
C GLY A 43 7.60 8.36 -1.22
N GLU A 44 8.00 7.13 -1.02
CA GLU A 44 7.11 5.99 -1.15
C GLU A 44 6.88 5.32 0.21
N SER A 45 5.70 4.77 0.35
CA SER A 45 5.27 4.01 1.50
C SER A 45 4.93 2.59 1.08
N THR A 46 5.26 1.60 1.93
CA THR A 46 5.04 0.19 1.62
C THR A 46 4.12 -0.49 2.65
N LEU A 47 3.72 -1.72 2.33
CA LEU A 47 3.05 -2.66 3.23
C LEU A 47 4.02 -3.74 3.70
N GLY A 48 3.69 -4.49 4.75
CA GLY A 48 4.52 -5.56 5.32
C GLY A 48 4.99 -6.61 4.31
N HIS A 49 4.23 -6.82 3.23
CA HIS A 49 4.60 -7.70 2.11
C HIS A 49 5.91 -7.34 1.42
N PHE A 50 6.35 -6.09 1.48
CA PHE A 50 7.63 -5.68 0.92
C PHE A 50 8.80 -6.47 1.49
N ASN A 51 8.67 -6.97 2.73
CA ASN A 51 9.66 -7.87 3.33
C ASN A 51 9.83 -9.19 2.57
N ARG A 52 8.82 -9.65 1.82
CA ARG A 52 8.95 -10.83 0.93
C ARG A 52 9.89 -10.52 -0.24
N TYR A 53 9.75 -9.33 -0.82
CA TYR A 53 10.63 -8.86 -1.88
C TYR A 53 12.08 -8.71 -1.39
N LEU A 54 12.30 -8.08 -0.22
CA LEU A 54 13.62 -7.98 0.38
C LEU A 54 14.22 -9.36 0.71
N ALA A 55 13.39 -10.30 1.16
CA ALA A 55 13.82 -11.67 1.43
C ALA A 55 14.21 -12.44 0.16
N CYS A 56 13.49 -12.25 -0.96
CA CYS A 56 13.84 -12.82 -2.27
C CYS A 56 15.24 -12.35 -2.72
N LEU A 57 15.59 -11.11 -2.44
CA LEU A 57 16.89 -10.52 -2.76
C LEU A 57 17.98 -10.79 -1.71
N ASP A 58 17.64 -11.37 -0.55
CA ASP A 58 18.53 -11.54 0.61
C ASP A 58 19.08 -10.20 1.14
N ILE A 59 18.27 -9.14 1.11
CA ILE A 59 18.62 -7.80 1.58
C ILE A 59 18.20 -7.63 3.04
N LYS A 60 19.08 -7.00 3.84
CA LYS A 60 18.82 -6.64 5.25
C LYS A 60 18.68 -5.12 5.39
N ASP A 61 17.92 -4.68 6.38
CA ASP A 61 17.66 -3.25 6.64
C ASP A 61 18.92 -2.38 6.58
N ARG A 62 20.03 -2.85 7.16
CA ARG A 62 21.30 -2.12 7.21
C ARG A 62 21.99 -1.93 5.87
N ASP A 63 21.64 -2.76 4.89
CA ASP A 63 22.32 -2.76 3.60
C ASP A 63 21.88 -1.58 2.73
N TRP A 64 20.60 -1.14 2.87
CA TRP A 64 19.98 -0.19 1.96
C TRP A 64 19.30 1.03 2.61
N MET A 65 18.76 0.87 3.84
CA MET A 65 17.90 1.92 4.42
C MET A 65 18.59 3.28 4.52
N LYS A 66 19.88 3.31 4.90
CA LYS A 66 20.64 4.55 5.06
C LYS A 66 20.78 5.29 3.74
N GLU A 67 21.13 4.60 2.67
CA GLU A 67 21.34 5.19 1.34
C GLU A 67 20.01 5.61 0.68
N CYS A 68 18.92 4.92 1.04
CA CYS A 68 17.59 5.19 0.48
C CYS A 68 16.71 6.11 1.32
N ASN A 69 17.31 6.81 2.31
CA ASN A 69 16.57 7.77 3.16
C ASN A 69 15.41 7.13 3.92
N ALA A 70 15.52 5.82 4.25
CA ALA A 70 14.40 5.00 4.69
C ALA A 70 14.12 5.10 6.18
N THR A 71 12.85 4.95 6.55
CA THR A 71 12.37 4.83 7.92
C THR A 71 11.44 3.64 8.05
N TYR A 72 11.17 3.17 9.29
CA TYR A 72 10.16 2.12 9.51
C TYR A 72 8.74 2.66 9.49
N LYS A 73 7.82 1.81 9.07
CA LYS A 73 6.39 2.05 9.09
C LYS A 73 5.70 0.89 9.82
N LEU A 74 4.86 1.20 10.81
CA LEU A 74 4.12 0.24 11.63
C LEU A 74 2.62 0.27 11.39
N SER A 75 2.12 1.35 10.80
CA SER A 75 0.69 1.62 10.70
C SER A 75 0.39 2.61 9.58
N ILE A 76 -0.87 2.65 9.16
CA ILE A 76 -1.47 3.78 8.47
C ILE A 76 -2.41 4.47 9.45
N GLN A 77 -2.23 5.77 9.62
CA GLN A 77 -3.11 6.62 10.40
C GLN A 77 -4.11 7.30 9.46
N PHE A 78 -5.35 7.37 9.88
CA PHE A 78 -6.42 8.07 9.18
C PHE A 78 -6.91 9.21 10.05
N SER A 79 -6.69 10.45 9.61
CA SER A 79 -7.01 11.67 10.34
C SER A 79 -8.16 12.42 9.66
N ASN A 80 -9.14 12.87 10.44
CA ASN A 80 -10.30 13.66 10.00
C ASN A 80 -11.25 12.97 8.99
N TRP A 81 -11.22 11.65 8.89
CA TRP A 81 -12.10 10.91 7.97
C TRP A 81 -13.56 10.89 8.41
N THR A 82 -13.85 11.19 9.67
CA THR A 82 -15.21 11.37 10.17
C THR A 82 -15.70 12.83 10.07
N GLY A 83 -14.83 13.77 9.70
CA GLY A 83 -15.10 15.20 9.70
C GLY A 83 -15.12 15.85 11.09
N LYS A 84 -14.74 15.11 12.15
CA LYS A 84 -14.74 15.55 13.55
C LYS A 84 -13.34 15.68 14.16
N GLY A 85 -12.30 15.54 13.33
CA GLY A 85 -10.91 15.54 13.81
C GLY A 85 -10.49 14.24 14.50
N ASP A 86 -11.29 13.18 14.41
CA ASP A 86 -10.93 11.87 14.95
C ASP A 86 -9.72 11.29 14.22
N VAL A 87 -8.95 10.50 14.96
CA VAL A 87 -7.77 9.79 14.45
C VAL A 87 -7.90 8.32 14.82
N PHE A 88 -7.79 7.45 13.84
CA PHE A 88 -7.72 6.01 14.04
C PHE A 88 -6.59 5.39 13.22
N GLN A 89 -6.25 4.15 13.49
CA GLN A 89 -5.11 3.49 12.86
C GLN A 89 -5.45 2.11 12.33
N TYR A 90 -4.76 1.77 11.26
CA TYR A 90 -4.62 0.43 10.73
C TYR A 90 -3.16 -0.03 10.95
N PRO A 91 -2.88 -0.69 12.10
CA PRO A 91 -1.56 -1.20 12.41
C PRO A 91 -1.26 -2.49 11.64
N PHE A 92 0.01 -2.72 11.34
CA PHE A 92 0.45 -3.95 10.67
C PHE A 92 0.56 -5.12 11.63
N GLY A 93 0.69 -6.32 11.08
CA GLY A 93 0.73 -7.56 11.85
C GLY A 93 -0.64 -8.18 12.10
N ASP A 94 -0.63 -9.36 12.74
CA ASP A 94 -1.82 -10.16 12.98
C ASP A 94 -2.67 -9.60 14.13
N MET A 95 -3.99 -9.77 14.03
CA MET A 95 -4.90 -9.50 15.15
C MET A 95 -4.65 -10.47 16.30
N ASP A 96 -4.65 -9.96 17.51
CA ASP A 96 -4.52 -10.73 18.76
C ASP A 96 -5.89 -10.89 19.45
N TYR A 97 -6.45 -12.08 19.39
CA TYR A 97 -7.71 -12.42 20.04
C TYR A 97 -7.58 -12.92 21.48
N THR A 98 -6.43 -12.71 22.13
CA THR A 98 -6.18 -13.19 23.52
C THR A 98 -7.14 -12.56 24.54
N HIS A 99 -7.67 -11.37 24.28
CA HIS A 99 -8.60 -10.67 25.17
C HIS A 99 -10.07 -10.97 24.91
N GLY A 100 -10.41 -11.58 23.80
CA GLY A 100 -11.76 -11.89 23.42
C GLY A 100 -11.87 -12.22 21.95
N ASP A 101 -12.99 -12.81 21.54
CA ASP A 101 -13.26 -13.06 20.14
C ASP A 101 -13.45 -11.76 19.36
N PHE A 102 -13.62 -11.86 18.06
CA PHE A 102 -13.70 -10.69 17.18
C PHE A 102 -14.95 -9.81 17.44
N LEU A 103 -15.96 -10.28 18.21
CA LEU A 103 -17.13 -9.50 18.63
C LEU A 103 -16.94 -8.78 19.97
N ALA A 104 -15.95 -9.19 20.77
CA ALA A 104 -15.76 -8.72 22.13
C ALA A 104 -15.64 -7.19 22.20
N TRP A 105 -14.90 -6.56 21.29
CA TRP A 105 -14.77 -5.12 21.26
C TRP A 105 -16.11 -4.43 20.99
N TYR A 106 -16.95 -4.92 20.07
CA TYR A 106 -18.26 -4.32 19.77
C TYR A 106 -19.17 -4.35 20.98
N TYR A 107 -19.19 -5.47 21.73
CA TYR A 107 -19.93 -5.55 22.97
C TYR A 107 -19.42 -4.59 24.04
N LEU A 108 -18.10 -4.45 24.17
CA LEU A 108 -17.49 -3.47 25.08
C LEU A 108 -17.76 -2.03 24.65
N HIS A 109 -17.72 -1.75 23.35
CA HIS A 109 -18.08 -0.43 22.81
C HIS A 109 -19.52 -0.04 23.14
N TYR A 110 -20.47 -0.92 22.94
CA TYR A 110 -21.88 -0.64 23.25
C TYR A 110 -22.15 -0.56 24.77
N THR A 111 -21.45 -1.35 25.58
CA THR A 111 -21.63 -1.35 27.03
C THR A 111 -20.89 -0.18 27.68
N TYR A 112 -19.70 0.16 27.20
CA TYR A 112 -18.81 1.16 27.81
C TYR A 112 -18.23 2.11 26.74
N PRO A 113 -19.06 2.89 26.02
CA PRO A 113 -18.62 3.68 24.86
C PRO A 113 -17.53 4.70 25.19
N GLN A 114 -17.52 5.23 26.41
CA GLN A 114 -16.49 6.19 26.86
C GLN A 114 -15.11 5.53 27.05
N LEU A 115 -15.07 4.23 27.36
CA LEU A 115 -13.83 3.47 27.56
C LEU A 115 -13.34 2.80 26.26
N PHE A 116 -14.26 2.52 25.35
CA PHE A 116 -14.00 1.87 24.07
C PHE A 116 -14.60 2.72 22.92
N PRO A 117 -14.06 3.92 22.65
CA PRO A 117 -14.45 4.71 21.49
C PRO A 117 -14.06 4.01 20.20
N ASN A 118 -14.63 4.40 19.06
CA ASN A 118 -14.35 3.83 17.74
C ASN A 118 -12.84 3.68 17.46
N THR A 119 -12.06 4.67 17.86
CA THR A 119 -10.60 4.72 17.65
C THR A 119 -9.82 3.68 18.47
N SER A 120 -10.45 3.02 19.46
CA SER A 120 -9.80 2.03 20.34
C SER A 120 -9.80 0.60 19.76
N TYR A 121 -10.45 0.37 18.62
CA TYR A 121 -10.51 -0.96 18.00
C TYR A 121 -9.13 -1.55 17.74
N CYS A 122 -8.24 -0.74 17.16
CA CYS A 122 -6.87 -1.16 16.86
C CYS A 122 -6.07 -1.48 18.13
N GLU A 123 -6.21 -0.68 19.19
CA GLU A 123 -5.57 -0.95 20.49
C GLU A 123 -6.01 -2.30 21.10
N PHE A 124 -7.28 -2.65 20.90
CA PHE A 124 -7.86 -3.86 21.49
C PHE A 124 -7.35 -5.13 20.83
N TYR A 125 -7.25 -5.12 19.49
CA TYR A 125 -6.90 -6.33 18.73
C TYR A 125 -5.47 -6.35 18.19
N ASN A 126 -4.75 -5.24 18.18
CA ASN A 126 -3.41 -5.23 17.61
C ASN A 126 -2.40 -4.48 18.50
N PRO A 127 -1.51 -5.20 19.17
CA PRO A 127 -0.52 -4.60 20.06
C PRO A 127 0.50 -3.67 19.38
N VAL A 128 0.69 -3.76 18.06
CA VAL A 128 1.57 -2.86 17.29
C VAL A 128 1.05 -1.42 17.34
N SER A 129 -0.27 -1.23 17.51
CA SER A 129 -0.89 0.09 17.68
C SER A 129 -0.26 0.91 18.83
N TYR A 130 0.18 0.25 19.90
CA TYR A 130 0.84 0.95 21.00
C TYR A 130 2.20 1.54 20.60
N LEU A 131 2.95 0.85 19.73
CA LEU A 131 4.19 1.38 19.16
C LEU A 131 3.90 2.59 18.26
N ALA A 132 2.87 2.50 17.43
CA ALA A 132 2.45 3.58 16.56
C ALA A 132 1.99 4.82 17.34
N PHE A 133 1.06 4.66 18.29
CA PHE A 133 0.56 5.79 19.11
C PHE A 133 1.62 6.48 19.95
N THR A 134 2.64 5.73 20.39
CA THR A 134 3.70 6.30 21.24
C THR A 134 4.93 6.72 20.45
N ASN A 135 4.92 6.55 19.13
CA ASN A 135 6.05 6.76 18.24
C ASN A 135 7.33 6.06 18.74
N LYS A 136 7.18 4.82 19.21
CA LYS A 136 8.29 4.00 19.72
C LYS A 136 8.64 2.91 18.74
N MET A 137 9.90 2.48 18.78
CA MET A 137 10.39 1.32 18.02
C MET A 137 11.20 0.41 18.92
N VAL A 138 10.99 -0.89 18.77
CA VAL A 138 11.68 -1.93 19.54
C VAL A 138 12.06 -3.09 18.63
N ASP A 139 13.01 -3.90 19.06
CA ASP A 139 13.22 -5.23 18.48
C ASP A 139 12.11 -6.19 18.95
N ASN A 140 12.10 -7.42 18.43
CA ASN A 140 11.15 -8.46 18.87
C ASN A 140 11.10 -8.54 20.38
N ASN A 141 9.91 -8.49 20.96
CA ASN A 141 9.77 -8.36 22.41
C ASN A 141 8.53 -9.07 22.96
N ILE A 142 8.66 -9.65 24.14
CA ILE A 142 7.57 -10.36 24.84
C ILE A 142 6.49 -9.42 25.40
N TYR A 143 6.80 -8.13 25.61
CA TYR A 143 5.84 -7.14 26.12
C TYR A 143 4.85 -6.67 25.04
N ILE A 144 5.25 -6.71 23.78
CA ILE A 144 4.36 -6.45 22.64
C ILE A 144 4.01 -7.82 22.04
N ARG A 145 2.84 -8.30 22.36
CA ARG A 145 2.43 -9.66 21.97
C ARG A 145 2.54 -9.86 20.47
N ASN A 146 3.07 -11.01 20.07
CA ASN A 146 3.21 -11.44 18.68
C ASN A 146 4.04 -10.51 17.77
N PHE A 147 4.54 -9.39 18.27
CA PHE A 147 5.31 -8.46 17.44
C PHE A 147 6.60 -9.12 16.93
N LYS A 148 6.70 -9.17 15.61
CA LYS A 148 7.86 -9.68 14.87
C LYS A 148 8.35 -8.56 13.97
N LYS A 149 9.35 -7.79 14.40
CA LYS A 149 9.87 -6.63 13.67
C LYS A 149 9.97 -6.87 12.16
N ARG A 150 10.53 -8.00 11.72
CA ARG A 150 10.71 -8.29 10.29
C ARG A 150 9.40 -8.42 9.50
N TRP A 151 8.30 -8.85 10.14
CA TRP A 151 7.05 -9.17 9.43
C TRP A 151 5.94 -8.16 9.71
N ASP A 152 6.01 -7.49 10.86
CA ASP A 152 4.99 -6.54 11.30
C ASP A 152 5.42 -5.09 11.08
N THR A 153 6.52 -4.87 10.34
CA THR A 153 6.96 -3.55 9.91
C THR A 153 6.98 -3.46 8.40
N SER A 154 6.90 -2.25 7.92
CA SER A 154 7.15 -1.87 6.54
C SER A 154 8.08 -0.67 6.51
N TYR A 155 8.14 0.07 5.40
CA TYR A 155 9.11 1.12 5.21
C TYR A 155 8.50 2.33 4.51
N HIS A 156 9.05 3.50 4.83
CA HIS A 156 9.03 4.68 3.98
C HIS A 156 10.42 4.83 3.38
N PHE A 157 10.54 5.18 2.12
CA PHE A 157 11.83 5.41 1.48
C PHE A 157 11.72 6.22 0.19
N ASP A 158 12.85 6.73 -0.29
CA ASP A 158 12.97 7.33 -1.61
C ASP A 158 13.13 6.21 -2.65
N ALA A 159 12.07 5.98 -3.45
CA ALA A 159 12.05 4.92 -4.44
C ALA A 159 13.07 5.13 -5.58
N THR A 160 13.45 6.37 -5.88
CA THR A 160 14.48 6.67 -6.86
C THR A 160 15.85 6.27 -6.33
N LYS A 161 16.15 6.61 -5.07
CA LYS A 161 17.39 6.17 -4.39
C LYS A 161 17.42 4.65 -4.27
N PHE A 162 16.29 3.99 -3.97
CA PHE A 162 16.23 2.54 -3.89
C PHE A 162 16.48 1.86 -5.24
N GLY A 163 15.89 2.36 -6.32
CA GLY A 163 16.19 1.88 -7.67
C GLY A 163 17.69 2.03 -8.03
N GLY A 164 18.30 3.18 -7.70
CA GLY A 164 19.72 3.40 -7.87
C GLY A 164 20.57 2.43 -7.04
N TRP A 165 20.21 2.22 -5.78
CA TRP A 165 20.89 1.27 -4.90
C TRP A 165 20.83 -0.17 -5.43
N LEU A 166 19.65 -0.62 -5.93
CA LEU A 166 19.50 -1.94 -6.57
C LEU A 166 20.38 -2.08 -7.80
N ARG A 167 20.43 -1.04 -8.66
CA ARG A 167 21.31 -1.00 -9.83
C ARG A 167 22.77 -1.22 -9.43
N ASP A 168 23.23 -0.43 -8.47
CA ASP A 168 24.65 -0.34 -8.13
C ASP A 168 25.13 -1.54 -7.29
N ASN A 169 24.24 -2.20 -6.52
CA ASN A 169 24.61 -3.28 -5.61
C ASN A 169 24.20 -4.68 -6.09
N LEU A 170 23.11 -4.82 -6.89
CA LEU A 170 22.57 -6.13 -7.25
C LEU A 170 22.46 -6.40 -8.76
N CYS A 171 22.64 -5.39 -9.61
CA CYS A 171 22.44 -5.50 -11.05
C CYS A 171 23.72 -5.36 -11.88
N GLN A 172 24.90 -5.74 -11.34
CA GLN A 172 26.17 -5.63 -12.05
C GLN A 172 26.25 -6.52 -13.31
N ASN A 173 25.43 -7.58 -13.37
CA ASN A 173 25.31 -8.46 -14.53
C ASN A 173 24.16 -8.07 -15.48
N VAL A 174 23.48 -6.95 -15.22
CA VAL A 174 22.43 -6.39 -16.09
C VAL A 174 23.04 -5.41 -17.07
N GLU A 175 22.81 -5.59 -18.36
CA GLU A 175 23.22 -4.63 -19.39
C GLU A 175 22.34 -3.37 -19.31
N HIS A 176 22.89 -2.26 -18.80
CA HIS A 176 22.18 -0.98 -18.70
C HIS A 176 22.39 -0.13 -19.94
N ILE A 177 21.31 0.13 -20.67
CA ILE A 177 21.29 0.86 -21.94
C ILE A 177 20.53 2.17 -21.76
N LYS A 178 21.11 3.28 -22.17
CA LYS A 178 20.46 4.58 -22.23
C LYS A 178 20.00 4.87 -23.64
N ALA A 179 18.72 4.67 -23.93
CA ALA A 179 18.16 4.83 -25.26
C ALA A 179 16.68 5.22 -25.18
N ARG A 180 16.21 5.97 -26.17
CA ARG A 180 14.80 6.32 -26.34
C ARG A 180 14.18 5.39 -27.37
N ILE A 181 13.35 4.46 -26.93
CA ILE A 181 12.63 3.55 -27.81
C ILE A 181 11.53 4.33 -28.56
N ILE A 182 11.51 4.17 -29.88
CA ILE A 182 10.56 4.84 -30.77
C ILE A 182 9.73 3.88 -31.62
N ASN A 183 10.14 2.61 -31.75
CA ASN A 183 9.44 1.62 -32.56
C ASN A 183 9.62 0.21 -31.99
N THR A 184 8.76 -0.71 -32.44
CA THR A 184 8.75 -2.12 -32.08
C THR A 184 8.65 -2.97 -33.34
N LEU A 185 9.53 -3.96 -33.45
CA LEU A 185 9.50 -4.96 -34.56
C LEU A 185 8.82 -6.24 -34.03
N TYR A 186 8.06 -6.89 -34.92
CA TYR A 186 7.32 -8.10 -34.60
C TYR A 186 7.79 -9.28 -35.45
N ASP A 187 7.62 -10.48 -34.92
CA ASP A 187 7.73 -11.71 -35.68
C ASP A 187 6.42 -12.06 -36.41
N ASN A 188 6.40 -13.20 -37.13
CA ASN A 188 5.22 -13.64 -37.87
C ASN A 188 4.00 -13.99 -36.97
N ASP A 189 4.26 -14.31 -35.71
CA ASP A 189 3.25 -14.66 -34.71
C ASP A 189 2.80 -13.41 -33.89
N CYS A 190 3.23 -12.21 -34.31
CA CYS A 190 3.02 -10.94 -33.63
C CYS A 190 3.57 -10.91 -32.19
N ASN A 191 4.62 -11.67 -31.87
CA ASN A 191 5.42 -11.40 -30.68
C ASN A 191 6.36 -10.23 -30.96
N VAL A 192 6.72 -9.48 -29.92
CA VAL A 192 7.77 -8.47 -30.03
C VAL A 192 9.11 -9.20 -30.31
N LYS A 193 9.74 -8.87 -31.44
CA LYS A 193 11.06 -9.38 -31.81
C LYS A 193 12.18 -8.46 -31.29
N ALA A 194 12.02 -7.16 -31.49
CA ALA A 194 13.02 -6.18 -31.10
C ALA A 194 12.39 -4.81 -30.79
N LEU A 195 13.02 -4.06 -29.90
CA LEU A 195 12.77 -2.63 -29.71
C LEU A 195 13.77 -1.83 -30.52
N VAL A 196 13.34 -0.70 -31.10
CA VAL A 196 14.18 0.17 -31.94
C VAL A 196 14.25 1.54 -31.30
N ASP A 197 15.46 2.05 -31.11
CA ASP A 197 15.70 3.39 -30.58
C ASP A 197 15.72 4.47 -31.69
N ASP A 198 15.88 5.73 -31.29
CA ASP A 198 15.93 6.89 -32.19
C ASP A 198 17.24 6.97 -33.01
N GLU A 199 18.24 6.16 -32.72
CA GLU A 199 19.47 5.98 -33.53
C GLU A 199 19.37 4.80 -34.50
N GLY A 200 18.28 3.99 -34.43
CA GLY A 200 18.06 2.81 -35.27
C GLY A 200 18.66 1.51 -34.74
N ASN A 201 19.22 1.52 -33.52
CA ASN A 201 19.72 0.31 -32.88
C ASN A 201 18.54 -0.61 -32.49
N GLN A 202 18.74 -1.92 -32.60
CA GLN A 202 17.74 -2.94 -32.32
C GLN A 202 18.12 -3.77 -31.08
N TYR A 203 17.16 -3.94 -30.18
CA TYR A 203 17.33 -4.69 -28.94
C TYR A 203 16.41 -5.91 -28.94
N GLU A 204 16.98 -7.06 -29.26
CA GLU A 204 16.24 -8.34 -29.29
C GLU A 204 16.25 -9.01 -27.92
N ALA A 205 15.12 -9.68 -27.57
CA ALA A 205 14.98 -10.55 -26.42
C ALA A 205 13.86 -11.58 -26.63
N ASP A 206 13.84 -12.65 -25.81
CA ASP A 206 12.74 -13.60 -25.77
C ASP A 206 11.52 -13.02 -25.07
N TRP A 207 11.74 -12.22 -23.99
CA TRP A 207 10.70 -11.60 -23.17
C TRP A 207 10.94 -10.12 -22.97
N PHE A 208 9.87 -9.33 -23.00
CA PHE A 208 9.89 -7.88 -22.80
C PHE A 208 9.05 -7.49 -21.60
N ILE A 209 9.64 -6.78 -20.64
CA ILE A 209 8.93 -6.32 -19.44
C ILE A 209 8.78 -4.80 -19.52
N ASP A 210 7.53 -4.36 -19.60
CA ASP A 210 7.18 -2.93 -19.66
C ASP A 210 7.11 -2.32 -18.24
N CYS A 211 8.13 -1.56 -17.90
CA CYS A 211 8.24 -0.73 -16.70
C CYS A 211 8.26 0.77 -17.06
N SER A 212 7.69 1.16 -18.21
CA SER A 212 7.74 2.52 -18.74
C SER A 212 6.78 3.51 -18.06
N GLY A 213 6.15 3.10 -16.95
CA GLY A 213 5.24 3.93 -16.17
C GLY A 213 3.91 4.17 -16.89
N PHE A 214 3.26 5.30 -16.63
CA PHE A 214 1.95 5.63 -17.23
C PHE A 214 1.95 5.65 -18.76
N LYS A 215 3.12 5.73 -19.40
CA LYS A 215 3.22 5.70 -20.87
C LYS A 215 2.90 4.34 -21.45
N SER A 216 3.13 3.27 -20.68
CA SER A 216 2.84 1.87 -21.09
C SER A 216 3.26 1.59 -22.53
N VAL A 217 4.53 1.86 -22.85
CA VAL A 217 5.07 1.91 -24.21
C VAL A 217 4.88 0.58 -24.93
N LEU A 218 5.03 -0.53 -24.23
CA LEU A 218 4.89 -1.86 -24.85
C LEU A 218 3.49 -2.41 -24.66
N LEU A 219 2.94 -2.40 -23.45
CA LEU A 219 1.66 -3.05 -23.17
C LEU A 219 0.49 -2.33 -23.87
N GLU A 220 0.44 -1.00 -23.82
CA GLU A 220 -0.52 -0.21 -24.58
C GLU A 220 -0.03 0.07 -26.00
N GLY A 221 1.16 0.67 -26.12
CA GLY A 221 1.63 1.18 -27.40
C GLY A 221 1.93 0.09 -28.44
N ALA A 222 2.61 -1.01 -28.05
CA ALA A 222 2.96 -2.09 -28.97
C ALA A 222 1.91 -3.20 -29.05
N MET A 223 1.25 -3.52 -27.90
CA MET A 223 0.31 -4.65 -27.82
C MET A 223 -1.16 -4.23 -27.79
N GLY A 224 -1.45 -2.93 -27.88
CA GLY A 224 -2.81 -2.41 -28.02
C GLY A 224 -3.73 -2.70 -26.82
N GLN A 225 -3.17 -2.76 -25.60
CA GLN A 225 -3.98 -2.99 -24.40
C GLN A 225 -4.64 -1.70 -23.93
N ASP A 226 -5.96 -1.60 -24.08
CA ASP A 226 -6.74 -0.46 -23.61
C ASP A 226 -6.67 -0.31 -22.10
N PHE A 227 -6.71 0.96 -21.65
CA PHE A 227 -6.82 1.29 -20.24
C PHE A 227 -8.27 1.33 -19.78
N MET A 228 -8.62 0.51 -18.82
CA MET A 228 -9.94 0.45 -18.19
C MET A 228 -9.94 1.29 -16.92
N GLU A 229 -10.66 2.41 -16.93
CA GLU A 229 -10.74 3.32 -15.79
C GLU A 229 -11.66 2.76 -14.68
N PHE A 230 -11.37 3.14 -13.44
CA PHE A 230 -12.19 2.84 -12.26
C PHE A 230 -13.05 4.06 -11.87
N PRO A 231 -14.30 4.15 -12.34
CA PRO A 231 -15.09 5.38 -12.26
C PRO A 231 -15.53 5.79 -10.84
N ASN A 232 -15.45 4.86 -9.87
CA ASN A 232 -15.79 5.15 -8.48
C ASN A 232 -14.66 5.85 -7.71
N LEU A 233 -13.44 5.88 -8.26
CA LEU A 233 -12.29 6.59 -7.71
C LEU A 233 -12.02 7.84 -8.57
N PRO A 234 -12.64 8.98 -8.25
CA PRO A 234 -12.60 10.17 -9.10
C PRO A 234 -11.34 11.02 -8.93
N ASN A 235 -10.43 10.67 -8.02
CA ASN A 235 -9.18 11.38 -7.84
C ASN A 235 -8.28 11.17 -9.07
N ASP A 236 -7.72 12.26 -9.58
CA ASP A 236 -6.95 12.25 -10.82
C ASP A 236 -5.71 13.15 -10.78
N SER A 237 -5.51 13.81 -9.66
CA SER A 237 -4.47 14.82 -9.50
C SER A 237 -3.87 14.80 -8.11
N ALA A 238 -2.61 15.24 -8.01
CA ALA A 238 -1.96 15.48 -6.73
C ALA A 238 -1.08 16.73 -6.80
N VAL A 239 -0.95 17.44 -5.69
CA VAL A 239 0.07 18.45 -5.44
C VAL A 239 1.01 17.94 -4.36
N VAL A 240 2.32 17.97 -4.60
CA VAL A 240 3.32 17.30 -3.76
C VAL A 240 4.49 18.22 -3.41
N THR A 241 5.12 17.97 -2.25
CA THR A 241 6.33 18.68 -1.80
C THR A 241 7.11 17.85 -0.78
N HIS A 242 8.33 18.29 -0.49
CA HIS A 242 9.11 17.82 0.66
C HIS A 242 9.28 18.95 1.67
N VAL A 243 8.94 18.68 2.92
CA VAL A 243 9.02 19.64 4.02
C VAL A 243 10.18 19.24 4.94
N PRO A 244 11.07 20.17 5.34
CA PRO A 244 12.11 19.88 6.31
C PRO A 244 11.52 19.62 7.70
N TYR A 245 12.21 18.84 8.52
CA TYR A 245 11.88 18.66 9.92
C TYR A 245 12.18 19.92 10.72
N THR A 246 11.30 20.28 11.64
CA THR A 246 11.57 21.22 12.72
C THR A 246 12.16 20.49 13.92
N ASP A 247 11.61 19.33 14.27
CA ASP A 247 12.08 18.45 15.34
C ASP A 247 11.90 16.97 14.92
N LYS A 248 12.99 16.36 14.43
CA LYS A 248 12.95 14.95 13.97
C LYS A 248 12.43 13.99 15.04
N ASN A 249 12.72 14.25 16.31
CA ASN A 249 12.31 13.34 17.38
C ASN A 249 10.78 13.32 17.61
N LYS A 250 10.10 14.40 17.26
CA LYS A 250 8.64 14.51 17.36
C LYS A 250 7.92 14.18 16.07
N GLU A 251 8.50 14.60 14.92
CA GLU A 251 7.83 14.61 13.64
C GLU A 251 8.12 13.36 12.79
N MET A 252 9.22 12.63 13.07
CA MET A 252 9.54 11.38 12.39
C MET A 252 8.66 10.25 12.96
N ALA A 253 7.39 10.25 12.55
CA ALA A 253 6.43 9.22 12.94
C ALA A 253 6.79 7.86 12.29
N ASN A 254 6.47 6.77 12.99
CA ASN A 254 6.57 5.41 12.47
C ASN A 254 5.29 4.95 11.73
N GLN A 255 4.59 5.88 11.11
CA GLN A 255 3.34 5.64 10.40
C GLN A 255 3.18 6.63 9.24
N THR A 256 2.45 6.23 8.21
CA THR A 256 1.92 7.15 7.21
C THR A 256 0.65 7.78 7.77
N ASP A 257 0.45 9.08 7.62
CA ASP A 257 -0.84 9.71 7.90
C ASP A 257 -1.57 10.06 6.61
N GLY A 258 -2.83 9.62 6.51
CA GLY A 258 -3.79 10.01 5.48
C GLY A 258 -4.82 10.96 6.06
N TYR A 259 -4.63 12.27 5.91
CA TYR A 259 -5.54 13.28 6.42
C TYR A 259 -6.64 13.59 5.39
N ALA A 260 -7.91 13.42 5.76
CA ALA A 260 -9.04 13.72 4.89
C ALA A 260 -9.26 15.23 4.74
N MET A 261 -9.10 15.71 3.50
CA MET A 261 -9.34 17.08 3.05
C MET A 261 -10.76 17.25 2.50
N ASP A 262 -11.14 18.44 2.09
CA ASP A 262 -12.47 18.73 1.55
C ASP A 262 -12.75 18.06 0.20
N ASN A 263 -11.73 17.88 -0.64
CA ASN A 263 -11.87 17.33 -1.99
C ASN A 263 -10.88 16.20 -2.29
N GLY A 264 -10.45 15.46 -1.25
CA GLY A 264 -9.48 14.39 -1.35
C GLY A 264 -8.82 14.11 -0.01
N TRP A 265 -7.54 13.70 -0.05
CA TRP A 265 -6.77 13.39 1.17
C TRP A 265 -5.28 13.72 1.00
N LEU A 266 -4.62 14.02 2.10
CA LEU A 266 -3.23 14.42 2.16
C LEU A 266 -2.41 13.33 2.85
N TRP A 267 -1.31 12.87 2.20
CA TRP A 267 -0.37 11.96 2.84
C TRP A 267 0.76 12.70 3.54
N THR A 268 1.23 12.09 4.63
CA THR A 268 2.45 12.45 5.33
C THR A 268 3.34 11.22 5.41
N ILE A 269 4.50 11.25 4.77
CA ILE A 269 5.48 10.16 4.71
C ILE A 269 6.80 10.66 5.31
N PRO A 270 7.11 10.29 6.56
CA PRO A 270 8.37 10.68 7.20
C PRO A 270 9.54 9.87 6.64
N LEU A 271 10.43 10.53 5.92
CA LEU A 271 11.72 10.00 5.49
C LEU A 271 12.82 10.43 6.48
N TRP A 272 14.03 9.89 6.38
CA TRP A 272 15.10 10.28 7.31
C TRP A 272 15.50 11.76 7.20
N GLU A 273 15.57 12.31 5.99
CA GLU A 273 16.03 13.70 5.77
C GLU A 273 14.90 14.73 5.78
N ASN A 274 13.72 14.36 5.32
CA ASN A 274 12.57 15.25 5.15
C ASN A 274 11.24 14.49 5.28
N ILE A 275 10.13 15.22 5.19
CA ILE A 275 8.78 14.66 5.20
C ILE A 275 8.18 14.85 3.82
N GLY A 276 7.87 13.76 3.12
CA GLY A 276 7.08 13.78 1.89
C GLY A 276 5.62 14.12 2.21
N LYS A 277 5.08 15.11 1.53
CA LYS A 277 3.70 15.56 1.66
C LYS A 277 3.04 15.60 0.29
N GLY A 278 1.79 15.20 0.22
CA GLY A 278 1.04 15.36 -1.01
C GLY A 278 -0.45 15.30 -0.80
N TYR A 279 -1.18 16.14 -1.52
CA TYR A 279 -2.62 16.20 -1.51
C TYR A 279 -3.16 15.59 -2.81
N VAL A 280 -3.77 14.42 -2.70
CA VAL A 280 -4.54 13.75 -3.75
C VAL A 280 -5.93 14.36 -3.79
N TYR A 281 -6.37 14.80 -4.96
CA TYR A 281 -7.68 15.42 -5.12
C TYR A 281 -8.33 15.07 -6.46
N SER A 282 -9.62 15.36 -6.55
CA SER A 282 -10.36 15.19 -7.80
C SER A 282 -10.54 16.51 -8.52
N SER A 283 -10.05 16.60 -9.77
CA SER A 283 -10.22 17.79 -10.62
C SER A 283 -11.70 18.05 -10.98
N LYS A 284 -12.56 17.05 -10.78
CA LYS A 284 -14.01 17.18 -10.93
C LYS A 284 -14.65 18.09 -9.88
N PHE A 285 -14.09 18.15 -8.67
CA PHE A 285 -14.65 18.86 -7.52
C PHE A 285 -13.81 20.07 -7.10
N CYS A 286 -12.54 20.11 -7.49
CA CYS A 286 -11.59 21.12 -7.05
C CYS A 286 -10.64 21.51 -8.19
N SER A 287 -10.50 22.82 -8.47
CA SER A 287 -9.48 23.28 -9.43
C SER A 287 -8.06 23.07 -8.88
N GLN A 288 -7.08 23.01 -9.79
CA GLN A 288 -5.66 22.88 -9.42
C GLN A 288 -5.21 24.01 -8.49
N ASP A 289 -5.56 25.26 -8.80
CA ASP A 289 -5.17 26.42 -7.99
C ASP A 289 -5.79 26.38 -6.59
N LYS A 290 -7.04 25.94 -6.49
CA LYS A 290 -7.71 25.77 -5.21
C LYS A 290 -7.08 24.65 -4.38
N ALA A 291 -6.76 23.52 -5.02
CA ALA A 291 -6.11 22.40 -4.36
C ALA A 291 -4.72 22.81 -3.82
N GLU A 292 -3.92 23.53 -4.62
CA GLU A 292 -2.62 24.05 -4.16
C GLU A 292 -2.79 25.06 -3.01
N GLN A 293 -3.75 25.96 -3.10
CA GLN A 293 -4.04 26.92 -2.01
C GLN A 293 -4.40 26.19 -0.70
N ASP A 294 -5.27 25.19 -0.76
CA ASP A 294 -5.70 24.41 0.41
C ASP A 294 -4.53 23.61 0.99
N PHE A 295 -3.71 23.02 0.12
CA PHE A 295 -2.50 22.30 0.49
C PHE A 295 -1.51 23.18 1.24
N ARG A 296 -1.15 24.34 0.65
CA ARG A 296 -0.22 25.31 1.25
C ARG A 296 -0.74 25.85 2.58
N LYS A 297 -2.04 26.16 2.65
CA LYS A 297 -2.69 26.63 3.87
C LYS A 297 -2.66 25.57 4.98
N HIS A 298 -2.91 24.29 4.62
CA HIS A 298 -2.91 23.19 5.59
C HIS A 298 -1.51 22.93 6.17
N LEU A 299 -0.48 23.08 5.34
CA LEU A 299 0.91 22.85 5.75
C LEU A 299 1.61 24.08 6.34
N ASP A 300 1.02 25.28 6.24
CA ASP A 300 1.72 26.55 6.46
C ASP A 300 3.04 26.62 5.68
N TRP A 301 3.00 26.25 4.40
CA TRP A 301 4.18 26.02 3.57
C TRP A 301 4.22 26.91 2.32
N GLY A 302 5.33 27.66 2.17
CA GLY A 302 5.57 28.55 1.04
C GLY A 302 6.61 28.08 0.00
N GLY A 303 7.17 26.85 0.20
CA GLY A 303 8.19 26.32 -0.73
C GLY A 303 7.62 25.78 -2.03
N ASP A 304 8.50 25.18 -2.85
CA ASP A 304 8.14 24.61 -4.15
C ASP A 304 7.18 23.44 -4.03
N VAL A 305 6.28 23.33 -5.02
CA VAL A 305 5.35 22.21 -5.17
C VAL A 305 5.40 21.69 -6.61
N GLU A 306 5.07 20.41 -6.79
CA GLU A 306 4.94 19.76 -8.09
C GLU A 306 3.52 19.24 -8.25
N HIS A 307 2.97 19.34 -9.48
CA HIS A 307 1.65 18.84 -9.84
C HIS A 307 1.76 17.57 -10.65
N ILE A 308 1.03 16.55 -10.24
CA ILE A 308 1.00 15.24 -10.87
C ILE A 308 -0.44 14.96 -11.32
N LYS A 309 -0.60 14.44 -12.55
CA LYS A 309 -1.86 13.91 -13.06
C LYS A 309 -1.77 12.41 -13.25
N PHE A 310 -2.83 11.70 -12.91
CA PHE A 310 -2.90 10.26 -13.04
C PHE A 310 -4.33 9.80 -13.36
N LYS A 311 -4.49 8.51 -13.61
CA LYS A 311 -5.79 7.86 -13.77
C LYS A 311 -5.81 6.56 -12.96
N HIS A 312 -6.92 6.29 -12.29
CA HIS A 312 -7.17 4.99 -11.67
C HIS A 312 -7.66 3.99 -12.69
N GLY A 313 -7.07 2.82 -12.72
CA GLY A 313 -7.45 1.77 -13.63
C GLY A 313 -6.34 0.79 -13.90
N LYS A 314 -6.58 -0.08 -14.89
CA LYS A 314 -5.62 -1.09 -15.32
C LYS A 314 -5.72 -1.34 -16.82
N ARG A 315 -4.71 -1.96 -17.39
CA ARG A 315 -4.80 -2.56 -18.72
C ARG A 315 -5.64 -3.84 -18.65
N ARG A 316 -6.25 -4.19 -19.74
CA ARG A 316 -7.09 -5.39 -19.83
C ARG A 316 -6.34 -6.66 -19.44
N LEU A 317 -5.12 -6.80 -19.95
CA LEU A 317 -4.19 -7.89 -19.63
C LEU A 317 -2.87 -7.31 -19.14
N GLY A 318 -2.29 -7.90 -18.10
CA GLY A 318 -0.95 -7.57 -17.61
C GLY A 318 0.15 -8.31 -18.38
N TRP A 319 -0.19 -9.44 -19.02
CA TRP A 319 0.71 -10.24 -19.81
C TRP A 319 0.03 -10.66 -21.10
N ILE A 320 0.60 -10.31 -22.25
CA ILE A 320 0.14 -10.70 -23.58
C ILE A 320 1.32 -11.15 -24.42
N LYS A 321 1.26 -12.37 -24.96
CA LYS A 321 2.35 -12.97 -25.73
C LYS A 321 3.67 -12.93 -24.93
N ASN A 322 4.71 -12.30 -25.44
CA ASN A 322 6.00 -12.15 -24.77
C ASN A 322 6.20 -10.76 -24.11
N VAL A 323 5.11 -10.01 -23.88
CA VAL A 323 5.14 -8.68 -23.24
C VAL A 323 4.41 -8.71 -21.90
N ILE A 324 5.06 -8.24 -20.84
CA ILE A 324 4.54 -8.17 -19.47
C ILE A 324 4.61 -6.74 -18.95
N GLY A 325 3.51 -6.20 -18.43
CA GLY A 325 3.48 -4.90 -17.77
C GLY A 325 3.68 -5.01 -16.25
N ILE A 326 4.58 -4.21 -15.70
CA ILE A 326 4.85 -4.13 -14.26
C ILE A 326 4.71 -2.69 -13.77
N GLY A 327 4.08 -2.52 -12.60
CA GLY A 327 3.85 -1.22 -12.00
C GLY A 327 2.84 -0.37 -12.80
N LEU A 328 3.14 0.92 -12.96
CA LEU A 328 2.22 1.88 -13.59
C LEU A 328 1.94 1.60 -15.08
N SER A 329 2.73 0.78 -15.75
CA SER A 329 2.45 0.36 -17.13
C SER A 329 1.26 -0.59 -17.21
N TYR A 330 1.02 -1.39 -16.18
CA TYR A 330 -0.15 -2.26 -16.07
C TYR A 330 -1.36 -1.54 -15.46
N GLY A 331 -1.19 -0.92 -14.30
CA GLY A 331 -2.31 -0.29 -13.61
C GLY A 331 -1.88 0.62 -12.45
N PHE A 332 -2.82 1.42 -11.98
CA PHE A 332 -2.59 2.35 -10.88
C PHE A 332 -3.83 2.53 -10.01
N LEU A 333 -3.59 2.61 -8.72
CA LEU A 333 -4.51 3.07 -7.68
C LEU A 333 -3.81 4.13 -6.83
N GLU A 334 -4.58 5.10 -6.34
CA GLU A 334 -4.06 6.09 -5.40
C GLU A 334 -3.40 5.42 -4.18
N PRO A 335 -2.34 6.02 -3.63
CA PRO A 335 -1.51 5.35 -2.63
C PRO A 335 -2.07 5.40 -1.19
N LEU A 336 -3.39 5.51 -1.02
CA LEU A 336 -4.05 5.58 0.30
C LEU A 336 -3.65 4.39 1.19
N GLU A 337 -3.56 3.20 0.59
CA GLU A 337 -3.12 1.96 1.22
C GLU A 337 -1.74 1.51 0.72
N SER A 338 -0.88 2.46 0.30
CA SER A 338 0.48 2.17 -0.18
C SER A 338 0.52 1.20 -1.36
N THR A 339 -0.48 1.29 -2.24
CA THR A 339 -0.76 0.33 -3.32
C THR A 339 0.26 0.32 -4.44
N GLY A 340 0.93 1.45 -4.71
CA GLY A 340 1.82 1.58 -5.87
C GLY A 340 2.99 0.60 -5.87
N LEU A 341 3.79 0.59 -4.81
CA LEU A 341 4.89 -0.37 -4.68
C LEU A 341 4.40 -1.78 -4.35
N PHE A 342 3.27 -1.89 -3.63
CA PHE A 342 2.68 -3.19 -3.30
C PHE A 342 2.37 -3.99 -4.56
N THR A 343 1.58 -3.46 -5.49
CA THR A 343 1.25 -4.14 -6.75
C THR A 343 2.50 -4.40 -7.60
N THR A 344 3.47 -3.49 -7.57
CA THR A 344 4.73 -3.64 -8.30
C THR A 344 5.51 -4.86 -7.82
N HIS A 345 5.83 -4.96 -6.51
CA HIS A 345 6.67 -6.06 -6.04
C HIS A 345 5.93 -7.40 -6.01
N GLU A 346 4.62 -7.44 -5.75
CA GLU A 346 3.85 -8.69 -5.81
C GLU A 346 3.78 -9.22 -7.25
N ASN A 347 3.58 -8.35 -8.25
CA ASN A 347 3.59 -8.76 -9.64
C ASN A 347 4.98 -9.27 -10.08
N ILE A 348 6.07 -8.65 -9.61
CA ILE A 348 7.43 -9.12 -9.84
C ILE A 348 7.64 -10.51 -9.23
N LEU A 349 7.26 -10.71 -7.95
CA LEU A 349 7.43 -12.01 -7.28
C LEU A 349 6.63 -13.11 -7.95
N ARG A 350 5.38 -12.85 -8.38
CA ARG A 350 4.56 -13.80 -9.15
C ARG A 350 5.20 -14.16 -10.50
N LEU A 351 5.75 -13.14 -11.16
CA LEU A 351 6.42 -13.36 -12.46
C LEU A 351 7.68 -14.22 -12.28
N VAL A 352 8.53 -13.89 -11.30
CA VAL A 352 9.71 -14.67 -10.93
C VAL A 352 9.34 -16.11 -10.59
N GLU A 353 8.33 -16.34 -9.76
CA GLU A 353 7.85 -17.66 -9.41
C GLU A 353 7.33 -18.46 -10.62
N CYS A 354 6.67 -17.77 -11.56
CA CYS A 354 6.20 -18.40 -12.79
C CYS A 354 7.38 -18.89 -13.65
N PHE A 355 8.40 -18.04 -13.84
CA PHE A 355 9.61 -18.40 -14.59
C PHE A 355 10.42 -19.52 -13.91
N GLU A 356 10.54 -19.47 -12.58
CA GLU A 356 11.25 -20.49 -11.78
C GLU A 356 10.59 -21.85 -11.89
N ARG A 357 9.27 -21.93 -11.72
CA ARG A 357 8.50 -23.19 -11.83
C ARG A 357 8.59 -23.85 -13.21
N ARG A 358 8.80 -23.06 -14.24
CA ARG A 358 8.79 -23.50 -15.65
C ARG A 358 10.17 -23.56 -16.29
N ASP A 359 11.21 -23.18 -15.57
CA ASP A 359 12.56 -23.03 -16.14
C ASP A 359 12.55 -22.20 -17.45
N GLY A 360 11.73 -21.15 -17.48
CA GLY A 360 11.52 -20.28 -18.64
C GLY A 360 10.62 -20.84 -19.76
N HIS A 361 10.10 -22.07 -19.64
CA HIS A 361 9.16 -22.69 -20.61
C HIS A 361 7.70 -22.27 -20.29
N ILE A 362 7.36 -21.05 -20.59
CA ILE A 362 6.06 -20.45 -20.31
C ILE A 362 5.00 -20.96 -21.29
N THR A 363 3.82 -21.28 -20.77
CA THR A 363 2.64 -21.70 -21.53
C THR A 363 1.50 -20.71 -21.43
N GLN A 364 0.48 -20.83 -22.27
CA GLN A 364 -0.71 -19.96 -22.21
C GLN A 364 -1.43 -20.03 -20.85
N ILE A 365 -1.46 -21.21 -20.22
CA ILE A 365 -2.07 -21.38 -18.88
C ILE A 365 -1.32 -20.55 -17.83
N ASP A 366 0.00 -20.44 -17.92
CA ASP A 366 0.80 -19.63 -17.01
C ASP A 366 0.49 -18.13 -17.18
N ILE A 367 0.37 -17.69 -18.45
CA ILE A 367 -0.02 -16.32 -18.81
C ILE A 367 -1.43 -15.99 -18.30
N ASP A 368 -2.39 -16.88 -18.54
CA ASP A 368 -3.78 -16.70 -18.09
C ASP A 368 -3.88 -16.67 -16.57
N GLY A 369 -3.14 -17.56 -15.90
CA GLY A 369 -3.06 -17.59 -14.42
C GLY A 369 -2.46 -16.31 -13.84
N TYR A 370 -1.39 -15.79 -14.43
CA TYR A 370 -0.80 -14.51 -14.03
C TYR A 370 -1.80 -13.36 -14.22
N ASN A 371 -2.42 -13.26 -15.40
CA ASN A 371 -3.40 -12.22 -15.73
C ASN A 371 -4.58 -12.22 -14.76
N HIS A 372 -5.09 -13.41 -14.42
CA HIS A 372 -6.17 -13.54 -13.44
C HIS A 372 -5.73 -13.04 -12.06
N ALA A 373 -4.56 -13.45 -11.60
CA ALA A 373 -4.07 -13.11 -10.27
C ALA A 373 -3.80 -11.60 -10.10
N VAL A 374 -3.12 -10.95 -11.06
CA VAL A 374 -2.81 -9.52 -10.98
C VAL A 374 -4.06 -8.64 -11.15
N SER A 375 -5.01 -9.09 -11.98
CA SER A 375 -6.31 -8.42 -12.15
C SER A 375 -7.13 -8.47 -10.87
N TYR A 376 -7.27 -9.66 -10.30
CA TYR A 376 -8.01 -9.89 -9.07
C TYR A 376 -7.45 -9.07 -7.90
N GLU A 377 -6.13 -9.07 -7.72
CA GLU A 377 -5.46 -8.31 -6.66
C GLU A 377 -5.71 -6.80 -6.76
N LEU A 378 -5.56 -6.24 -7.97
CA LEU A 378 -5.76 -4.81 -8.17
C LEU A 378 -7.24 -4.41 -7.97
N GLU A 379 -8.19 -5.24 -8.39
CA GLU A 379 -9.62 -5.02 -8.15
C GLU A 379 -9.98 -5.12 -6.67
N ALA A 380 -9.42 -6.09 -5.94
CA ALA A 380 -9.63 -6.20 -4.50
C ALA A 380 -9.09 -4.98 -3.75
N MET A 381 -7.91 -4.47 -4.13
CA MET A 381 -7.34 -3.23 -3.58
C MET A 381 -8.20 -2.01 -3.92
N LYS A 382 -8.72 -1.92 -5.16
CA LYS A 382 -9.67 -0.87 -5.56
C LYS A 382 -10.89 -0.87 -4.63
N GLU A 383 -11.51 -2.01 -4.42
CA GLU A 383 -12.69 -2.14 -3.56
C GLU A 383 -12.39 -1.77 -2.11
N PHE A 384 -11.22 -2.15 -1.61
CA PHE A 384 -10.78 -1.77 -0.27
C PHE A 384 -10.63 -0.26 -0.13
N ILE A 385 -10.04 0.42 -1.13
CA ILE A 385 -9.96 1.90 -1.15
C ILE A 385 -11.36 2.52 -1.22
N GLU A 386 -12.24 2.02 -2.09
CA GLU A 386 -13.63 2.49 -2.18
C GLU A 386 -14.36 2.39 -0.83
N CYS A 387 -14.10 1.34 -0.04
CA CYS A 387 -14.67 1.17 1.30
C CYS A 387 -14.29 2.29 2.27
N HIS A 388 -13.05 2.83 2.21
CA HIS A 388 -12.65 3.96 3.05
C HIS A 388 -13.54 5.18 2.83
N TYR A 389 -13.83 5.47 1.57
CA TYR A 389 -14.71 6.58 1.20
C TYR A 389 -16.18 6.30 1.51
N TYR A 390 -16.66 5.12 1.13
CA TYR A 390 -18.06 4.73 1.32
C TYR A 390 -18.48 4.67 2.79
N LEU A 391 -17.61 4.14 3.65
CA LEU A 391 -17.88 4.04 5.10
C LEU A 391 -17.68 5.34 5.87
N SER A 392 -17.07 6.37 5.24
CA SER A 392 -16.94 7.67 5.86
C SER A 392 -18.32 8.31 6.09
N PRO A 393 -18.61 8.83 7.30
CA PRO A 393 -19.87 9.53 7.56
C PRO A 393 -19.88 10.97 7.01
N ARG A 394 -18.85 11.42 6.31
CA ARG A 394 -18.75 12.79 5.77
C ARG A 394 -19.72 13.02 4.62
N THR A 395 -20.46 14.13 4.71
CA THR A 395 -21.39 14.62 3.68
C THR A 395 -21.30 16.13 3.51
N ASP A 396 -20.26 16.74 4.08
CA ASP A 396 -20.08 18.19 4.18
C ASP A 396 -19.73 18.85 2.84
N THR A 397 -19.08 18.11 1.93
CA THR A 397 -18.75 18.62 0.57
C THR A 397 -19.41 17.77 -0.53
N GLU A 398 -19.40 18.28 -1.78
CA GLU A 398 -19.88 17.50 -2.95
C GLU A 398 -19.01 16.26 -3.19
N TYR A 399 -17.71 16.38 -2.97
CA TYR A 399 -16.76 15.28 -3.06
C TYR A 399 -17.14 14.12 -2.09
N TRP A 400 -17.36 14.41 -0.80
CA TRP A 400 -17.74 13.38 0.16
C TRP A 400 -19.12 12.80 -0.11
N ARG A 401 -20.12 13.62 -0.51
CA ARG A 401 -21.44 13.12 -0.93
C ARG A 401 -21.38 12.21 -2.16
N PHE A 402 -20.45 12.46 -3.10
CA PHE A 402 -20.26 11.58 -4.24
C PHE A 402 -19.86 10.16 -3.79
N HIS A 403 -18.98 10.04 -2.81
CA HIS A 403 -18.49 8.75 -2.33
C HIS A 403 -19.51 8.03 -1.45
N THR A 404 -20.11 8.70 -0.49
CA THR A 404 -21.05 8.10 0.48
C THR A 404 -22.36 7.62 -0.14
N ASN A 405 -22.71 8.13 -1.32
CA ASN A 405 -23.89 7.69 -2.06
C ASN A 405 -23.63 6.50 -3.02
N ARG A 406 -22.41 5.94 -3.02
CA ARG A 406 -22.01 4.89 -3.95
C ARG A 406 -21.39 3.72 -3.19
N SER A 407 -22.16 2.64 -3.04
CA SER A 407 -21.62 1.37 -2.55
C SER A 407 -20.59 0.80 -3.55
N PRO A 408 -19.51 0.18 -3.08
CA PRO A 408 -18.63 -0.64 -3.91
C PRO A 408 -19.44 -1.69 -4.65
N MET A 409 -19.35 -1.72 -5.97
CA MET A 409 -20.29 -2.45 -6.84
C MET A 409 -20.44 -3.95 -6.52
N THR A 410 -19.35 -4.60 -6.12
CA THR A 410 -19.34 -6.05 -5.84
C THR A 410 -20.00 -6.38 -4.49
N TYR A 411 -20.10 -5.42 -3.59
CA TYR A 411 -20.56 -5.64 -2.20
C TYR A 411 -21.90 -4.99 -1.87
N GLU A 412 -22.54 -4.29 -2.80
CA GLU A 412 -23.83 -3.63 -2.53
C GLU A 412 -24.86 -4.62 -1.95
N GLN A 413 -24.97 -5.81 -2.56
CA GLN A 413 -25.82 -6.88 -2.05
C GLN A 413 -25.25 -7.58 -0.80
N MET A 414 -23.95 -7.58 -0.61
CA MET A 414 -23.29 -8.19 0.55
C MET A 414 -23.32 -7.27 1.76
N PHE A 415 -23.08 -5.97 1.61
CA PHE A 415 -23.21 -5.00 2.71
C PHE A 415 -24.62 -4.98 3.29
N ASP A 416 -25.67 -5.03 2.47
CA ASP A 416 -27.04 -5.15 2.95
C ASP A 416 -27.30 -6.44 3.76
N LYS A 417 -26.62 -7.54 3.40
CA LYS A 417 -26.72 -8.81 4.14
C LYS A 417 -25.84 -8.82 5.38
N LEU A 418 -24.69 -8.14 5.34
CA LEU A 418 -23.72 -8.03 6.46
C LEU A 418 -24.27 -7.22 7.61
N ILE A 419 -25.03 -6.17 7.34
CA ILE A 419 -25.73 -5.37 8.34
C ILE A 419 -26.66 -6.24 9.19
N ARG A 420 -27.09 -7.41 8.67
CA ARG A 420 -28.09 -8.29 9.28
C ARG A 420 -27.53 -9.49 10.05
N SER A 421 -26.21 -9.79 9.96
CA SER A 421 -25.64 -10.96 10.63
C SER A 421 -24.15 -10.80 10.97
N PRO A 422 -23.79 -10.83 12.26
CA PRO A 422 -22.39 -10.85 12.72
C PRO A 422 -21.57 -12.01 12.11
N ARG A 423 -22.22 -13.15 11.86
CA ARG A 423 -21.59 -14.31 11.25
C ARG A 423 -21.20 -14.05 9.80
N MET A 424 -22.03 -13.34 9.05
CA MET A 424 -21.71 -12.97 7.66
C MET A 424 -20.58 -11.96 7.58
N TYR A 425 -20.44 -11.09 8.56
CA TYR A 425 -19.30 -10.19 8.67
C TYR A 425 -17.99 -10.97 8.90
N GLN A 426 -18.01 -12.01 9.75
CA GLN A 426 -16.89 -12.94 9.87
C GLN A 426 -16.56 -13.65 8.55
N GLU A 427 -17.59 -14.12 7.86
CA GLU A 427 -17.44 -14.80 6.58
C GLU A 427 -16.88 -13.84 5.51
N LEU A 428 -17.29 -12.57 5.50
CA LEU A 428 -16.72 -11.56 4.60
C LEU A 428 -15.24 -11.28 4.91
N LEU A 429 -14.91 -11.04 6.17
CA LEU A 429 -13.53 -10.87 6.60
C LEU A 429 -12.70 -12.10 6.25
N HIS A 430 -13.29 -13.27 6.37
CA HIS A 430 -12.66 -14.54 6.04
C HIS A 430 -12.55 -14.73 4.52
N CYS A 431 -13.55 -14.35 3.73
CA CYS A 431 -13.48 -14.36 2.26
C CYS A 431 -12.41 -13.40 1.74
N TRP A 432 -12.26 -12.24 2.33
CA TRP A 432 -11.18 -11.31 2.00
C TRP A 432 -9.80 -11.86 2.37
N ASN A 433 -9.72 -12.70 3.42
CA ASN A 433 -8.50 -13.39 3.83
C ASN A 433 -8.20 -14.69 3.05
N ILE A 434 -9.25 -15.40 2.57
CA ILE A 434 -9.11 -16.72 1.93
C ILE A 434 -8.79 -16.63 0.44
N SER A 435 -9.23 -15.57 -0.24
CA SER A 435 -9.17 -15.47 -1.69
C SER A 435 -7.81 -15.07 -2.25
N ASN A 436 -6.68 -15.51 -1.67
CA ASN A 436 -5.33 -15.11 -2.05
C ASN A 436 -5.09 -13.58 -2.04
N ALA A 437 -6.04 -12.81 -1.54
CA ALA A 437 -5.77 -11.45 -1.15
C ALA A 437 -4.64 -11.49 -0.12
N PRO A 438 -3.67 -10.61 -0.21
CA PRO A 438 -2.60 -10.53 0.77
C PRO A 438 -3.21 -10.50 2.17
N LYS A 439 -2.60 -11.21 3.12
CA LYS A 439 -3.07 -11.28 4.52
C LYS A 439 -3.34 -9.92 5.15
N ASP A 440 -2.78 -8.85 4.58
CA ASP A 440 -2.87 -7.48 5.06
C ASP A 440 -4.14 -6.72 4.61
N LEU A 441 -4.96 -7.27 3.70
CA LEU A 441 -6.31 -6.74 3.48
C LEU A 441 -7.28 -7.01 4.66
N GLY A 442 -6.79 -7.58 5.75
CA GLY A 442 -7.44 -7.60 7.06
C GLY A 442 -7.65 -6.21 7.68
N GLY A 443 -7.36 -5.14 6.94
CA GLY A 443 -7.58 -3.73 7.35
C GLY A 443 -9.03 -3.30 7.47
N LEU A 444 -9.97 -3.92 6.74
CA LEU A 444 -11.36 -3.48 6.73
C LEU A 444 -12.02 -3.34 8.11
N PRO A 445 -11.80 -4.23 9.10
CA PRO A 445 -12.35 -4.07 10.44
C PRO A 445 -11.85 -2.81 11.15
N TYR A 446 -10.56 -2.46 10.98
CA TYR A 446 -9.99 -1.25 11.57
C TYR A 446 -10.59 0.00 10.94
N ILE A 447 -10.75 0.01 9.62
CA ILE A 447 -11.36 1.11 8.88
C ILE A 447 -12.84 1.26 9.27
N ALA A 448 -13.59 0.18 9.24
CA ALA A 448 -15.02 0.18 9.58
C ALA A 448 -15.25 0.68 11.01
N ALA A 449 -14.54 0.12 11.99
CA ALA A 449 -14.66 0.54 13.39
C ALA A 449 -14.23 2.00 13.59
N GLY A 450 -13.10 2.41 12.99
CA GLY A 450 -12.59 3.78 13.06
C GLY A 450 -13.56 4.82 12.49
N LEU A 451 -14.27 4.47 11.41
CA LEU A 451 -15.29 5.30 10.77
C LEU A 451 -16.67 5.23 11.47
N GLY A 452 -16.81 4.40 12.50
CA GLY A 452 -18.05 4.24 13.25
C GLY A 452 -19.08 3.33 12.59
N TYR A 453 -18.66 2.54 11.60
CA TYR A 453 -19.49 1.49 11.03
C TYR A 453 -19.41 0.23 11.89
N HIS A 454 -20.55 -0.24 12.36
CA HIS A 454 -20.64 -1.43 13.22
C HIS A 454 -21.53 -2.49 12.59
N PRO A 455 -21.01 -3.71 12.38
CA PRO A 455 -21.76 -4.79 11.73
C PRO A 455 -22.90 -5.34 12.61
N ILE A 456 -22.89 -5.01 13.90
CA ILE A 456 -23.91 -5.44 14.86
C ILE A 456 -24.80 -4.25 15.20
N ALA A 457 -26.09 -4.33 14.87
CA ALA A 457 -27.04 -3.31 15.30
C ALA A 457 -27.12 -3.25 16.83
N LYS A 458 -27.16 -2.04 17.38
CA LYS A 458 -27.30 -1.83 18.84
C LYS A 458 -28.55 -2.52 19.41
N THR A 459 -29.62 -2.60 18.65
CA THR A 459 -30.85 -3.32 19.00
C THR A 459 -30.63 -4.82 19.17
N ASP A 460 -29.87 -5.46 18.27
CA ASP A 460 -29.55 -6.88 18.33
C ASP A 460 -28.63 -7.18 19.54
N TYR A 461 -27.68 -6.27 19.78
CA TYR A 461 -26.83 -6.33 20.97
C TYR A 461 -27.68 -6.26 22.25
N LEU A 462 -28.57 -5.28 22.39
CA LEU A 462 -29.43 -5.13 23.58
C LEU A 462 -30.35 -6.34 23.78
N TYR A 463 -30.88 -6.91 22.69
CA TYR A 463 -31.72 -8.11 22.75
C TYR A 463 -30.92 -9.34 23.24
N LYS A 464 -29.68 -9.50 22.79
CA LYS A 464 -28.79 -10.56 23.25
C LYS A 464 -28.40 -10.38 24.71
N MET A 465 -28.05 -9.17 25.11
CA MET A 465 -27.67 -8.85 26.50
C MET A 465 -28.81 -9.08 27.50
N ALA A 466 -30.04 -8.82 27.12
CA ALA A 466 -31.22 -9.06 27.97
C ALA A 466 -31.49 -10.54 28.26
N ARG A 467 -30.89 -11.46 27.50
CA ARG A 467 -31.08 -12.91 27.63
C ARG A 467 -29.93 -13.64 28.33
N GLU A 468 -28.78 -13.00 28.48
CA GLU A 468 -27.56 -13.66 28.96
C GLU A 468 -26.97 -12.90 30.18
N GLU A 469 -27.37 -13.26 31.40
CA GLU A 469 -26.73 -12.76 32.65
C GLU A 469 -25.22 -13.01 32.71
N PHE A 470 -24.75 -14.06 32.04
CA PHE A 470 -23.34 -14.44 31.94
C PHE A 470 -22.47 -13.44 31.18
N THR A 471 -23.05 -12.67 30.27
CA THR A 471 -22.32 -11.80 29.35
C THR A 471 -21.67 -10.61 30.04
N LEU A 472 -22.30 -9.98 31.04
CA LEU A 472 -21.71 -8.84 31.74
C LEU A 472 -20.46 -9.19 32.57
N ALA A 473 -20.47 -10.36 33.25
CA ALA A 473 -19.32 -10.83 33.98
C ALA A 473 -18.13 -11.09 33.05
N TYR A 474 -18.39 -11.73 31.91
CA TYR A 474 -17.41 -11.98 30.85
C TYR A 474 -16.85 -10.67 30.28
N LEU A 475 -17.67 -9.71 29.94
CA LEU A 475 -17.21 -8.42 29.44
C LEU A 475 -16.37 -7.64 30.45
N ASN A 476 -16.71 -7.72 31.74
CA ASN A 476 -15.92 -7.09 32.81
C ASN A 476 -14.55 -7.77 32.96
N GLU A 477 -14.48 -9.08 32.79
CA GLU A 477 -13.21 -9.82 32.81
C GLU A 477 -12.31 -9.39 31.63
N ILE A 478 -12.84 -9.38 30.41
CA ILE A 478 -12.13 -8.94 29.21
C ILE A 478 -11.64 -7.50 29.34
N LYS A 479 -12.52 -6.59 29.75
CA LYS A 479 -12.19 -5.18 30.02
C LYS A 479 -11.01 -5.07 31.00
N THR A 480 -11.07 -5.83 32.09
CA THR A 480 -10.02 -5.81 33.13
C THR A 480 -8.69 -6.34 32.59
N LYS A 481 -8.72 -7.44 31.82
CA LYS A 481 -7.54 -7.99 31.16
C LYS A 481 -6.93 -6.99 30.17
N HIS A 482 -7.75 -6.39 29.33
CA HIS A 482 -7.32 -5.39 28.36
C HIS A 482 -6.61 -4.19 29.03
N PHE A 483 -7.24 -3.55 30.03
CA PHE A 483 -6.64 -2.39 30.68
C PHE A 483 -5.39 -2.75 31.50
N ARG A 484 -5.32 -3.94 32.06
CA ARG A 484 -4.09 -4.44 32.73
C ARG A 484 -2.95 -4.57 31.72
N TYR A 485 -3.21 -5.18 30.58
CA TYR A 485 -2.24 -5.32 29.50
C TYR A 485 -1.81 -3.94 28.97
N ARG A 486 -2.76 -3.07 28.62
CA ARG A 486 -2.51 -1.70 28.17
C ARG A 486 -1.58 -0.95 29.13
N LYS A 487 -1.87 -1.00 30.41
CA LYS A 487 -1.03 -0.37 31.45
C LYS A 487 0.40 -0.91 31.46
N SER A 488 0.55 -2.23 31.33
CA SER A 488 1.86 -2.90 31.28
C SER A 488 2.68 -2.47 30.06
N VAL A 489 2.07 -2.50 28.86
CA VAL A 489 2.70 -2.09 27.62
C VAL A 489 3.13 -0.63 27.66
N LEU A 490 2.24 0.27 28.03
CA LEU A 490 2.55 1.70 28.11
C LEU A 490 3.64 2.02 29.14
N LYS A 491 3.69 1.27 30.27
CA LYS A 491 4.78 1.40 31.24
C LYS A 491 6.13 1.00 30.61
N TYR A 492 6.16 -0.11 29.90
CA TYR A 492 7.35 -0.59 29.18
C TYR A 492 7.81 0.43 28.13
N LEU A 493 6.89 0.92 27.27
CA LEU A 493 7.21 1.83 26.16
C LEU A 493 7.75 3.18 26.59
N ARG A 494 7.49 3.64 27.84
CA ARG A 494 8.07 4.88 28.36
C ARG A 494 9.59 4.89 28.38
N THR A 495 10.22 3.73 28.51
CA THR A 495 11.68 3.59 28.57
C THR A 495 12.31 3.22 27.22
N GLN A 496 11.48 3.02 26.19
CA GLN A 496 11.97 2.61 24.88
C GLN A 496 12.31 3.84 24.03
N PRO A 497 13.24 3.71 23.06
CA PRO A 497 13.61 4.79 22.16
C PRO A 497 12.42 5.22 21.31
N THR A 498 12.39 6.51 20.94
CA THR A 498 11.52 6.98 19.86
C THR A 498 11.95 6.35 18.54
N HIS A 499 11.09 6.42 17.52
CA HIS A 499 11.42 5.92 16.20
C HIS A 499 12.72 6.54 15.66
N TYR A 500 12.88 7.86 15.79
CA TYR A 500 14.10 8.57 15.41
C TYR A 500 15.35 8.07 16.16
N GLU A 501 15.26 7.97 17.51
CA GLU A 501 16.36 7.48 18.34
C GLU A 501 16.75 6.04 17.97
N TYR A 502 15.78 5.18 17.72
CA TYR A 502 16.00 3.80 17.28
C TYR A 502 16.75 3.73 15.95
N LEU A 503 16.26 4.47 14.94
CA LEU A 503 16.91 4.54 13.63
C LEU A 503 18.33 5.07 13.73
N LYS A 504 18.55 6.15 14.49
CA LYS A 504 19.86 6.74 14.72
C LYS A 504 20.84 5.74 15.34
N GLN A 505 20.37 4.89 16.25
CA GLN A 505 21.21 3.91 16.96
C GLN A 505 21.47 2.62 16.16
N ARG A 506 20.56 2.24 15.23
CA ARG A 506 20.58 0.92 14.60
C ARG A 506 20.84 0.92 13.10
N ILE A 507 20.47 1.98 12.42
CA ILE A 507 20.52 2.09 10.94
C ILE A 507 21.47 3.22 10.50
N TYR A 508 21.33 4.39 11.10
CA TYR A 508 22.08 5.60 10.71
C TYR A 508 23.34 5.84 11.56
N VAL A 509 23.93 4.75 12.00
CA VAL A 509 25.20 4.77 12.78
C VAL A 509 26.35 5.30 11.94
#